data_59cfdb003f3362136145bac6c765d2e3
#
_entry.id   59cfdb003f3362136145bac6c765d2e3
#
_cell.length_a   1.000
_cell.length_b   1.000
_cell.length_c   1.000
_cell.angle_alpha   90.00
_cell.angle_beta   90.00
_cell.angle_gamma   90.00
#
_symmetry.space_group_name_H-M   'P 1'
#
loop_
_entity.id
_entity.type
_entity.pdbx_description
1 polymer ?
#
loop_
_entity_poly.entity_id
_entity_poly.type
_entity_poly.pdbx_seq_one_letter_code
_entity_poly.pdbx_strand_id
1 'polypeptide(L)'
;AFVVFSTGQKGPSGGASNWGPGFLPSEHQGVMFRSVGDPVLYLSNPKGVDEQIQRDSLHAIKRLNQKHLDVVGDPEIAARINAYELAQRMQLAAPEVMDLSKENEATLKDYGCQPGDGSFASNCLLARRLVEQGVRYVQLFDWGWDFHGTGPGEDIRDGLTNRCKKMDP
;
A
#
# COMPACT_ATOMS: atom_id res chain seq x y z
N ALA A 1 4.00 6.85 -7.48
CA ALA A 1 3.82 5.50 -6.91
C ALA A 1 2.43 4.96 -7.24
N PHE A 2 2.29 3.66 -7.29
CA PHE A 2 1.04 2.92 -7.35
C PHE A 2 0.91 2.16 -6.04
N VAL A 3 -0.12 2.50 -5.23
CA VAL A 3 -0.35 1.91 -3.90
C VAL A 3 -1.60 1.05 -3.92
N VAL A 4 -1.56 -0.07 -3.24
CA VAL A 4 -2.66 -1.03 -3.16
C VAL A 4 -3.01 -1.28 -1.70
N PHE A 5 -4.31 -1.30 -1.39
CA PHE A 5 -4.85 -1.78 -0.12
C PHE A 5 -5.80 -2.94 -0.35
N SER A 6 -5.90 -3.80 0.64
CA SER A 6 -6.91 -4.87 0.67
C SER A 6 -7.54 -4.94 2.05
N THR A 7 -8.86 -5.07 2.10
CA THR A 7 -9.56 -5.42 3.35
C THR A 7 -9.45 -6.91 3.64
N GLY A 8 -9.44 -7.26 4.92
CA GLY A 8 -9.33 -8.63 5.37
C GLY A 8 -7.91 -9.21 5.30
N GLN A 9 -7.78 -10.46 5.77
CA GLN A 9 -6.48 -11.14 5.87
C GLN A 9 -6.00 -11.77 4.55
N LYS A 10 -6.91 -11.93 3.59
CA LYS A 10 -6.60 -12.51 2.27
C LYS A 10 -6.73 -11.43 1.21
N GLY A 11 -5.70 -11.23 0.44
CA GLY A 11 -5.77 -10.39 -0.74
C GLY A 11 -6.70 -11.00 -1.82
N PRO A 12 -6.93 -10.29 -2.93
CA PRO A 12 -7.76 -10.77 -4.03
C PRO A 12 -7.18 -12.06 -4.65
N SER A 13 -8.04 -12.86 -5.26
CA SER A 13 -7.62 -14.02 -6.04
C SER A 13 -6.61 -13.60 -7.11
N GLY A 14 -5.51 -14.35 -7.25
CA GLY A 14 -4.39 -13.96 -8.10
C GLY A 14 -3.27 -13.21 -7.38
N GLY A 15 -3.48 -12.78 -6.13
CA GLY A 15 -2.43 -12.19 -5.29
C GLY A 15 -1.71 -11.02 -5.95
N ALA A 16 -0.39 -11.00 -5.88
CA ALA A 16 0.45 -9.91 -6.37
C ALA A 16 0.37 -9.68 -7.89
N SER A 17 -0.13 -10.64 -8.68
CA SER A 17 -0.32 -10.44 -10.12
C SER A 17 -1.36 -9.37 -10.45
N ASN A 18 -2.29 -9.07 -9.53
CA ASN A 18 -3.30 -8.03 -9.72
C ASN A 18 -2.73 -6.60 -9.71
N TRP A 19 -1.52 -6.42 -9.18
CA TRP A 19 -0.81 -5.14 -9.15
C TRP A 19 0.62 -5.24 -9.67
N GLY A 20 0.89 -6.32 -10.40
CA GLY A 20 2.13 -6.47 -11.14
C GLY A 20 2.24 -5.47 -12.30
N PRO A 21 3.43 -5.23 -12.82
CA PRO A 21 3.66 -4.28 -13.91
C PRO A 21 3.19 -4.82 -15.28
N GLY A 22 2.87 -6.10 -15.38
CA GLY A 22 2.55 -6.76 -16.64
C GLY A 22 3.74 -6.74 -17.61
N PHE A 23 3.54 -6.12 -18.77
CA PHE A 23 4.58 -5.92 -19.79
C PHE A 23 5.34 -4.59 -19.62
N LEU A 24 4.94 -3.76 -18.64
CA LEU A 24 5.64 -2.50 -18.35
C LEU A 24 6.87 -2.76 -17.49
N PRO A 25 7.85 -1.82 -17.46
CA PRO A 25 8.98 -1.90 -16.55
C PRO A 25 8.55 -2.05 -15.07
N SER A 26 9.38 -2.70 -14.27
CA SER A 26 9.10 -3.02 -12.87
C SER A 26 8.82 -1.79 -11.98
N GLU A 27 9.24 -0.59 -12.40
CA GLU A 27 8.94 0.67 -11.72
C GLU A 27 7.43 1.02 -11.69
N HIS A 28 6.64 0.39 -12.54
CA HIS A 28 5.18 0.55 -12.60
C HIS A 28 4.43 -0.43 -11.71
N GLN A 29 5.15 -1.33 -11.02
CA GLN A 29 4.55 -2.28 -10.09
C GLN A 29 3.88 -1.56 -8.92
N GLY A 30 2.69 -2.06 -8.52
CA GLY A 30 2.01 -1.62 -7.31
C GLY A 30 2.69 -2.11 -6.04
N VAL A 31 2.65 -1.29 -5.00
CA VAL A 31 3.15 -1.64 -3.66
C VAL A 31 1.96 -1.82 -2.74
N MET A 32 1.82 -3.02 -2.20
CA MET A 32 0.76 -3.32 -1.25
C MET A 32 1.09 -2.72 0.12
N PHE A 33 0.19 -1.87 0.60
CA PHE A 33 0.22 -1.31 1.96
C PHE A 33 -0.73 -2.08 2.86
N ARG A 34 -0.31 -2.24 4.11
CA ARG A 34 -1.13 -2.84 5.16
C ARG A 34 -1.93 -1.74 5.84
N SER A 35 -3.22 -1.98 6.04
CA SER A 35 -4.12 -1.04 6.71
C SER A 35 -3.91 -0.98 8.23
N VAL A 36 -3.23 -1.99 8.79
CA VAL A 36 -2.99 -2.13 10.22
C VAL A 36 -1.53 -2.50 10.48
N GLY A 37 -0.94 -1.89 11.48
CA GLY A 37 0.47 -2.06 11.83
C GLY A 37 1.40 -1.29 10.88
N ASP A 38 2.62 -1.80 10.69
CA ASP A 38 3.56 -1.18 9.75
C ASP A 38 2.98 -1.17 8.32
N PRO A 39 2.91 -0.03 7.66
CA PRO A 39 2.28 0.10 6.33
C PRO A 39 2.92 -0.82 5.28
N VAL A 40 4.23 -0.98 5.35
CA VAL A 40 5.01 -1.86 4.47
C VAL A 40 5.89 -2.74 5.35
N LEU A 41 6.03 -4.01 5.00
CA LEU A 41 6.94 -4.90 5.72
C LEU A 41 8.38 -4.37 5.67
N TYR A 42 9.06 -4.49 6.79
CA TYR A 42 10.47 -4.06 6.93
C TYR A 42 10.69 -2.55 6.69
N LEU A 43 9.69 -1.72 7.00
CA LEU A 43 9.80 -0.27 6.89
C LEU A 43 10.81 0.29 7.89
N SER A 44 10.85 -0.27 9.10
CA SER A 44 11.81 0.09 10.14
C SER A 44 13.18 -0.56 9.90
N ASN A 45 14.24 0.15 10.28
CA ASN A 45 15.59 -0.38 10.19
C ASN A 45 15.78 -1.61 11.10
N PRO A 46 16.54 -2.61 10.66
CA PRO A 46 16.94 -3.72 11.52
C PRO A 46 17.71 -3.24 12.76
N LYS A 47 17.64 -4.03 13.83
CA LYS A 47 18.39 -3.73 15.06
C LYS A 47 19.88 -3.57 14.75
N GLY A 48 20.45 -2.45 15.18
CA GLY A 48 21.86 -2.11 14.96
C GLY A 48 22.14 -1.34 13.67
N VAL A 49 21.13 -1.06 12.87
CA VAL A 49 21.24 -0.19 11.70
C VAL A 49 20.54 1.14 12.01
N ASP A 50 21.32 2.18 12.23
CA ASP A 50 20.81 3.54 12.36
C ASP A 50 20.56 4.18 10.99
N GLU A 51 19.97 5.38 10.99
CA GLU A 51 19.68 6.10 9.75
C GLU A 51 20.92 6.45 8.92
N GLN A 52 22.09 6.67 9.59
CA GLN A 52 23.32 6.98 8.89
C GLN A 52 23.85 5.75 8.16
N ILE A 53 23.93 4.61 8.86
CA ILE A 53 24.33 3.32 8.27
C ILE A 53 23.43 2.96 7.09
N GLN A 54 22.12 3.19 7.24
CA GLN A 54 21.17 2.94 6.16
C GLN A 54 21.44 3.85 4.95
N ARG A 55 21.59 5.16 5.15
CA ARG A 55 21.88 6.11 4.07
C ARG A 55 23.18 5.74 3.33
N ASP A 56 24.24 5.43 4.08
CA ASP A 56 25.53 5.08 3.50
C ASP A 56 25.45 3.76 2.70
N SER A 57 24.70 2.78 3.21
CA SER A 57 24.46 1.51 2.52
C SER A 57 23.71 1.72 1.21
N LEU A 58 22.64 2.53 1.22
CA LEU A 58 21.87 2.85 0.01
C LEU A 58 22.70 3.64 -1.00
N HIS A 59 23.55 4.58 -0.56
CA HIS A 59 24.47 5.29 -1.43
C HIS A 59 25.49 4.34 -2.07
N ALA A 60 26.03 3.40 -1.30
CA ALA A 60 26.97 2.40 -1.83
C ALA A 60 26.29 1.51 -2.88
N ILE A 61 25.07 1.01 -2.61
CA ILE A 61 24.28 0.20 -3.54
C ILE A 61 23.97 1.01 -4.81
N LYS A 62 23.57 2.27 -4.68
CA LYS A 62 23.31 3.15 -5.83
C LYS A 62 24.54 3.29 -6.72
N ARG A 63 25.72 3.53 -6.13
CA ARG A 63 26.98 3.66 -6.87
C ARG A 63 27.37 2.36 -7.59
N LEU A 64 27.17 1.21 -6.95
CA LEU A 64 27.43 -0.10 -7.57
C LEU A 64 26.47 -0.35 -8.74
N ASN A 65 25.18 -0.12 -8.55
CA ASN A 65 24.19 -0.28 -9.60
C ASN A 65 24.43 0.70 -10.75
N GLN A 66 24.83 1.95 -10.48
CA GLN A 66 25.16 2.91 -11.54
C GLN A 66 26.35 2.44 -12.38
N LYS A 67 27.43 1.97 -11.76
CA LYS A 67 28.57 1.39 -12.48
C LYS A 67 28.15 0.18 -13.32
N HIS A 68 27.25 -0.64 -12.81
CA HIS A 68 26.73 -1.78 -13.55
C HIS A 68 25.88 -1.33 -14.75
N LEU A 69 25.04 -0.32 -14.57
CA LEU A 69 24.26 0.30 -15.65
C LEU A 69 25.16 0.86 -16.76
N ASP A 70 26.23 1.58 -16.36
CA ASP A 70 27.17 2.20 -17.31
C ASP A 70 27.91 1.16 -18.17
N VAL A 71 28.11 -0.08 -17.66
CA VAL A 71 28.79 -1.17 -18.38
C VAL A 71 27.80 -2.00 -19.19
N VAL A 72 26.64 -2.36 -18.64
CA VAL A 72 25.70 -3.31 -19.23
C VAL A 72 24.62 -2.59 -20.07
N GLY A 73 24.20 -1.39 -19.65
CA GLY A 73 23.17 -0.60 -20.34
C GLY A 73 21.75 -1.13 -20.20
N ASP A 74 21.50 -2.11 -19.31
CA ASP A 74 20.17 -2.70 -19.13
C ASP A 74 19.23 -1.76 -18.40
N PRO A 75 18.07 -1.37 -18.98
CA PRO A 75 17.07 -0.49 -18.35
C PRO A 75 16.54 -1.00 -17.00
N GLU A 76 16.52 -2.30 -16.77
CA GLU A 76 16.09 -2.89 -15.50
C GLU A 76 17.01 -2.50 -14.33
N ILE A 77 18.29 -2.22 -14.59
CA ILE A 77 19.22 -1.72 -13.57
C ILE A 77 18.80 -0.30 -13.14
N ALA A 78 18.42 0.55 -14.09
CA ALA A 78 17.88 1.88 -13.80
C ALA A 78 16.58 1.80 -13.01
N ALA A 79 15.65 0.91 -13.40
CA ALA A 79 14.41 0.66 -12.67
C ALA A 79 14.67 0.21 -11.22
N ARG A 80 15.69 -0.62 -10.98
CA ARG A 80 16.11 -1.04 -9.64
C ARG A 80 16.64 0.12 -8.79
N ILE A 81 17.46 1.00 -9.37
CA ILE A 81 17.95 2.21 -8.68
C ILE A 81 16.76 3.06 -8.23
N ASN A 82 15.81 3.31 -9.14
CA ASN A 82 14.60 4.08 -8.85
C ASN A 82 13.73 3.42 -7.76
N ALA A 83 13.63 2.09 -7.76
CA ALA A 83 12.89 1.34 -6.75
C ALA A 83 13.48 1.51 -5.34
N TYR A 84 14.81 1.46 -5.20
CA TYR A 84 15.49 1.71 -3.91
C TYR A 84 15.27 3.15 -3.42
N GLU A 85 15.35 4.14 -4.31
CA GLU A 85 15.09 5.54 -3.95
C GLU A 85 13.62 5.77 -3.55
N LEU A 86 12.70 5.11 -4.23
CA LEU A 86 11.29 5.16 -3.86
C LEU A 86 11.05 4.52 -2.49
N ALA A 87 11.63 3.34 -2.25
CA ALA A 87 11.53 2.65 -0.96
C ALA A 87 12.05 3.51 0.19
N GLN A 88 13.18 4.19 0.03
CA GLN A 88 13.73 5.10 1.03
C GLN A 88 12.78 6.28 1.32
N ARG A 89 12.22 6.90 0.28
CA ARG A 89 11.23 7.98 0.45
C ARG A 89 9.98 7.50 1.16
N MET A 90 9.53 6.29 0.86
CA MET A 90 8.37 5.68 1.51
C MET A 90 8.62 5.39 2.99
N GLN A 91 9.82 4.96 3.37
CA GLN A 91 10.19 4.74 4.78
C GLN A 91 10.03 6.01 5.63
N LEU A 92 10.31 7.17 5.05
CA LEU A 92 10.22 8.46 5.74
C LEU A 92 8.79 9.00 5.79
N ALA A 93 8.02 8.86 4.71
CA ALA A 93 6.72 9.50 4.55
C ALA A 93 5.52 8.60 4.92
N ALA A 94 5.62 7.29 4.67
CA ALA A 94 4.48 6.39 4.85
C ALA A 94 3.96 6.32 6.30
N PRO A 95 4.80 6.27 7.35
CA PRO A 95 4.29 6.20 8.72
C PRO A 95 3.41 7.38 9.10
N GLU A 96 3.76 8.59 8.68
CA GLU A 96 2.99 9.80 8.98
C GLU A 96 1.64 9.83 8.25
N VAL A 97 1.65 9.48 6.97
CA VAL A 97 0.44 9.45 6.14
C VAL A 97 -0.53 8.37 6.62
N MET A 98 0.00 7.23 7.06
CA MET A 98 -0.80 6.09 7.50
C MET A 98 -1.31 6.19 8.94
N ASP A 99 -0.83 7.16 9.71
CA ASP A 99 -1.28 7.38 11.09
C ASP A 99 -2.60 8.15 11.14
N LEU A 100 -3.72 7.42 11.23
CA LEU A 100 -5.06 7.98 11.38
C LEU A 100 -5.35 8.47 12.80
N SER A 101 -4.48 8.21 13.79
CA SER A 101 -4.71 8.69 15.16
C SER A 101 -4.68 10.22 15.30
N LYS A 102 -4.09 10.88 14.30
CA LYS A 102 -4.00 12.36 14.22
C LYS A 102 -5.12 12.98 13.39
N GLU A 103 -6.03 12.16 12.83
CA GLU A 103 -7.16 12.67 12.05
C GLU A 103 -8.22 13.25 12.98
N ASN A 104 -8.97 14.26 12.50
CA ASN A 104 -10.01 14.85 13.31
C ASN A 104 -11.24 13.93 13.41
N GLU A 105 -11.95 14.02 14.53
CA GLU A 105 -13.11 13.18 14.82
C GLU A 105 -14.25 13.34 13.80
N ALA A 106 -14.45 14.54 13.25
CA ALA A 106 -15.47 14.78 12.23
C ALA A 106 -15.15 13.98 10.95
N THR A 107 -13.90 14.01 10.47
CA THR A 107 -13.48 13.23 9.31
C THR A 107 -13.62 11.73 9.58
N LEU A 108 -13.18 11.23 10.74
CA LEU A 108 -13.32 9.82 11.08
C LEU A 108 -14.79 9.39 11.09
N LYS A 109 -15.67 10.25 11.63
CA LYS A 109 -17.11 10.01 11.64
C LYS A 109 -17.72 10.03 10.23
N ASP A 110 -17.31 10.99 9.38
CA ASP A 110 -17.81 11.12 8.00
C ASP A 110 -17.43 9.90 7.16
N TYR A 111 -16.25 9.31 7.40
CA TYR A 111 -15.84 8.05 6.75
C TYR A 111 -16.41 6.81 7.44
N GLY A 112 -16.95 6.92 8.66
CA GLY A 112 -17.43 5.77 9.43
C GLY A 112 -16.32 4.81 9.86
N CYS A 113 -15.10 5.31 10.15
CA CYS A 113 -13.95 4.48 10.52
C CYS A 113 -13.30 4.91 11.82
N GLN A 114 -12.44 4.02 12.35
CA GLN A 114 -11.61 4.28 13.52
C GLN A 114 -10.14 3.99 13.20
N PRO A 115 -9.20 4.71 13.84
CA PRO A 115 -7.78 4.41 13.67
C PRO A 115 -7.45 2.93 13.96
N GLY A 116 -6.85 2.25 12.99
CA GLY A 116 -6.41 0.86 13.14
C GLY A 116 -7.48 -0.21 12.98
N ASP A 117 -8.70 0.12 12.57
CA ASP A 117 -9.78 -0.86 12.37
C ASP A 117 -9.61 -1.71 11.09
N GLY A 118 -8.78 -1.29 10.14
CA GLY A 118 -8.52 -2.00 8.89
C GLY A 118 -9.75 -2.16 8.00
N SER A 119 -10.78 -1.34 8.19
CA SER A 119 -12.02 -1.36 7.42
C SER A 119 -11.80 -0.82 5.99
N PHE A 120 -12.78 -1.05 5.10
CA PHE A 120 -12.78 -0.42 3.78
C PHE A 120 -12.83 1.10 3.90
N ALA A 121 -13.61 1.62 4.83
CA ALA A 121 -13.71 3.05 5.13
C ALA A 121 -12.36 3.66 5.54
N SER A 122 -11.61 3.00 6.43
CA SER A 122 -10.27 3.45 6.79
C SER A 122 -9.30 3.42 5.59
N ASN A 123 -9.42 2.42 4.71
CA ASN A 123 -8.64 2.35 3.47
C ASN A 123 -8.99 3.49 2.51
N CYS A 124 -10.26 3.91 2.43
CA CYS A 124 -10.68 5.06 1.65
C CYS A 124 -10.07 6.36 2.18
N LEU A 125 -10.07 6.55 3.51
CA LEU A 125 -9.44 7.71 4.13
C LEU A 125 -7.92 7.73 3.93
N LEU A 126 -7.25 6.58 4.07
CA LEU A 126 -5.82 6.43 3.78
C LEU A 126 -5.51 6.72 2.30
N ALA A 127 -6.35 6.25 1.38
CA ALA A 127 -6.22 6.52 -0.05
C ALA A 127 -6.30 8.02 -0.34
N ARG A 128 -7.26 8.75 0.26
CA ARG A 128 -7.36 10.20 0.17
C ARG A 128 -6.07 10.87 0.63
N ARG A 129 -5.56 10.52 1.82
CA ARG A 129 -4.32 11.10 2.37
C ARG A 129 -3.11 10.84 1.46
N LEU A 130 -3.02 9.65 0.87
CA LEU A 130 -1.95 9.33 -0.10
C LEU A 130 -2.05 10.19 -1.37
N VAL A 131 -3.27 10.40 -1.89
CA VAL A 131 -3.49 11.29 -3.05
C VAL A 131 -3.12 12.73 -2.72
N GLU A 132 -3.46 13.23 -1.53
CA GLU A 132 -3.05 14.55 -1.04
C GLU A 132 -1.53 14.70 -0.95
N GLN A 133 -0.78 13.59 -0.73
CA GLN A 133 0.68 13.54 -0.78
C GLN A 133 1.24 13.27 -2.19
N GLY A 134 0.41 13.31 -3.22
CA GLY A 134 0.83 13.20 -4.62
C GLY A 134 0.97 11.76 -5.14
N VAL A 135 0.43 10.77 -4.46
CA VAL A 135 0.29 9.42 -5.02
C VAL A 135 -0.75 9.45 -6.13
N ARG A 136 -0.34 9.10 -7.37
CA ARG A 136 -1.20 9.25 -8.56
C ARG A 136 -2.23 8.15 -8.73
N TYR A 137 -1.99 6.97 -8.16
CA TYR A 137 -2.89 5.84 -8.30
C TYR A 137 -2.93 5.03 -7.01
N VAL A 138 -4.14 4.85 -6.47
CA VAL A 138 -4.41 4.01 -5.31
C VAL A 138 -5.52 3.03 -5.68
N GLN A 139 -5.27 1.75 -5.47
CA GLN A 139 -6.23 0.68 -5.75
C GLN A 139 -6.69 0.05 -4.45
N LEU A 140 -7.99 -0.04 -4.26
CA LEU A 140 -8.61 -0.64 -3.10
C LEU A 140 -9.27 -1.96 -3.51
N PHE A 141 -8.93 -3.04 -2.81
CA PHE A 141 -9.64 -4.31 -2.92
C PHE A 141 -10.47 -4.52 -1.65
N ASP A 142 -11.76 -4.72 -1.81
CA ASP A 142 -12.64 -5.16 -0.72
C ASP A 142 -13.05 -6.62 -0.92
N TRP A 143 -12.99 -7.40 0.15
CA TRP A 143 -13.27 -8.81 0.12
C TRP A 143 -14.70 -9.13 0.54
N GLY A 144 -15.29 -10.20 -0.03
CA GLY A 144 -16.56 -10.75 0.41
C GLY A 144 -17.79 -10.18 -0.32
N TRP A 145 -17.62 -9.84 -1.60
CA TRP A 145 -18.71 -9.44 -2.50
C TRP A 145 -19.32 -10.61 -3.26
N ASP A 146 -18.78 -11.80 -3.05
CA ASP A 146 -19.24 -13.03 -3.72
C ASP A 146 -20.31 -13.71 -2.88
N PHE A 147 -21.58 -13.51 -3.23
CA PHE A 147 -22.74 -14.00 -2.52
C PHE A 147 -23.35 -15.20 -3.25
N HIS A 148 -23.23 -16.38 -2.68
CA HIS A 148 -23.71 -17.63 -3.26
C HIS A 148 -25.00 -18.18 -2.60
N GLY A 149 -25.49 -17.54 -1.56
CA GLY A 149 -26.68 -17.99 -0.84
C GLY A 149 -26.51 -19.28 -0.02
N THR A 150 -25.26 -19.60 0.34
CA THR A 150 -24.93 -20.87 1.02
C THR A 150 -25.11 -20.84 2.53
N GLY A 151 -25.33 -19.65 3.11
CA GLY A 151 -25.49 -19.47 4.55
C GLY A 151 -26.15 -18.16 4.94
N PRO A 152 -26.42 -17.94 6.23
CA PRO A 152 -26.95 -16.68 6.74
C PRO A 152 -26.03 -15.50 6.41
N GLY A 153 -26.58 -14.47 5.77
CA GLY A 153 -25.82 -13.28 5.37
C GLY A 153 -24.96 -13.45 4.09
N GLU A 154 -25.06 -14.60 3.42
CA GLU A 154 -24.41 -14.87 2.13
C GLU A 154 -25.38 -14.77 0.94
N ASP A 155 -26.60 -14.37 1.17
CA ASP A 155 -27.56 -14.06 0.11
C ASP A 155 -27.48 -12.59 -0.33
N ILE A 156 -28.01 -12.31 -1.52
CA ILE A 156 -28.01 -10.96 -2.09
C ILE A 156 -28.77 -9.98 -1.18
N ARG A 157 -29.86 -10.40 -0.56
CA ARG A 157 -30.72 -9.54 0.25
C ARG A 157 -30.00 -9.01 1.49
N ASP A 158 -29.43 -9.93 2.30
CA ASP A 158 -28.82 -9.59 3.57
C ASP A 158 -27.32 -9.26 3.40
N GLY A 159 -26.61 -10.05 2.59
CA GLY A 159 -25.19 -9.88 2.34
C GLY A 159 -24.87 -8.58 1.62
N LEU A 160 -25.56 -8.29 0.51
CA LEU A 160 -25.36 -7.04 -0.24
C LEU A 160 -25.71 -5.81 0.60
N THR A 161 -26.85 -5.85 1.31
CA THR A 161 -27.26 -4.75 2.19
C THR A 161 -26.19 -4.46 3.26
N ASN A 162 -25.65 -5.50 3.89
CA ASN A 162 -24.62 -5.35 4.91
C ASN A 162 -23.29 -4.83 4.33
N ARG A 163 -22.96 -5.18 3.09
CA ARG A 163 -21.76 -4.65 2.41
C ARG A 163 -21.92 -3.21 2.03
N CYS A 164 -23.06 -2.84 1.41
CA CYS A 164 -23.32 -1.46 1.03
C CYS A 164 -23.27 -0.50 2.23
N LYS A 165 -23.84 -0.90 3.38
CA LYS A 165 -23.77 -0.12 4.62
C LYS A 165 -22.35 0.08 5.17
N LYS A 166 -21.39 -0.77 4.80
CA LYS A 166 -19.98 -0.59 5.19
C LYS A 166 -19.23 0.35 4.26
N MET A 167 -19.73 0.56 3.06
CA MET A 167 -19.13 1.45 2.07
C MET A 167 -19.68 2.87 2.15
N ASP A 168 -20.94 2.99 2.54
CA ASP A 168 -21.68 4.25 2.62
C ASP A 168 -22.52 4.22 3.90
N PRO A 169 -21.90 4.53 5.05
CA PRO A 169 -22.51 4.47 6.38
C PRO A 169 -23.54 5.58 6.64
#